data_8be731177790abf30c5414215fc1f649
#
_entry.id   8be731177790abf30c5414215fc1f649
#
_cell.length_a   1.000
_cell.length_b   1.000
_cell.length_c   1.000
_cell.angle_alpha   90.00
_cell.angle_beta   90.00
_cell.angle_gamma   90.00
#
_symmetry.space_group_name_H-M   'P 1'
#
loop_
_entity.id
_entity.type
_entity.pdbx_description
1 polymer ?
#
loop_
_entity_poly.entity_id
_entity_poly.type
_entity_poly.pdbx_seq_one_letter_code
_entity_poly.pdbx_strand_id
1 'polypeptide(L)'
;MRSIIASLYLINVVIFFGGCHSKVANLEIAPQKINLDNLASDTISFDSLFYDVKFIPLENNRNAMLSHVSKLIVTKEQYIVFDTGIIPSVLLFDKEGGFKCQVGSMGHGFGEYQYIFDLSADDENNIVISTFDRFMIYDSEGKFRQAEEAPENSYMKNIQCYAGGLICASNYSGSASLLHIFNKSYEQIYELLPSNGISLGNPPRMNRTLNVFGDSLYYFNPYTSEVTLISLTEHKILKHYSLVSKNILNLEKSKEEESPKNDIGDVDAVYNYYIDNGKIECNLSYHEIGTILEIDVANDKYALRIQDGWFPEIFDVQDEYYYSILSQEDLLDLVNHKLYTTPKTRSMILNAYGCIGRSITEKDNFIIMRFKRKES
;
A
#
# COMPACT_ATOMS: atom_id res chain seq x y z
N MET A 1 -45.76 27.84 -67.04
CA MET A 1 -45.22 26.55 -66.65
C MET A 1 -43.73 26.74 -66.31
N ARG A 2 -43.39 26.89 -65.08
CA ARG A 2 -42.00 26.89 -64.54
C ARG A 2 -41.97 26.01 -63.28
N SER A 3 -41.33 24.87 -63.42
CA SER A 3 -41.14 23.93 -62.27
C SER A 3 -39.96 24.42 -61.44
N ILE A 4 -40.20 24.58 -60.15
CA ILE A 4 -39.17 24.93 -59.18
C ILE A 4 -38.70 23.59 -58.58
N ILE A 5 -37.45 23.24 -58.82
CA ILE A 5 -36.75 22.11 -58.20
C ILE A 5 -36.20 22.61 -56.91
N ALA A 6 -36.77 22.15 -55.81
CA ALA A 6 -36.20 22.38 -54.46
C ALA A 6 -35.11 21.33 -54.16
N SER A 7 -33.87 21.80 -54.08
CA SER A 7 -32.73 20.96 -53.71
C SER A 7 -32.65 20.84 -52.20
N LEU A 8 -32.95 19.65 -51.65
CA LEU A 8 -32.75 19.33 -50.25
C LEU A 8 -31.26 19.05 -50.02
N TYR A 9 -30.58 19.94 -49.29
CA TYR A 9 -29.27 19.64 -48.74
C TYR A 9 -29.46 18.84 -47.44
N LEU A 10 -29.13 17.54 -47.52
CA LEU A 10 -28.97 16.67 -46.33
C LEU A 10 -27.62 17.02 -45.70
N ILE A 11 -27.66 17.72 -44.59
CA ILE A 11 -26.47 17.90 -43.73
C ILE A 11 -26.29 16.61 -42.94
N ASN A 12 -25.33 15.77 -43.34
CA ASN A 12 -24.85 14.67 -42.53
C ASN A 12 -24.00 15.21 -41.37
N VAL A 13 -24.59 15.36 -40.20
CA VAL A 13 -23.84 15.59 -38.99
C VAL A 13 -23.23 14.23 -38.58
N VAL A 14 -21.97 14.04 -38.93
CA VAL A 14 -21.16 12.92 -38.39
C VAL A 14 -20.80 13.29 -36.95
N ILE A 15 -21.55 12.76 -36.01
CA ILE A 15 -21.19 12.82 -34.60
C ILE A 15 -20.02 11.84 -34.41
N PHE A 16 -18.81 12.36 -34.36
CA PHE A 16 -17.66 11.61 -33.88
C PHE A 16 -17.88 11.38 -32.38
N PHE A 17 -18.38 10.22 -32.02
CA PHE A 17 -18.14 9.68 -30.67
C PHE A 17 -16.65 9.34 -30.61
N GLY A 18 -15.86 10.30 -30.12
CA GLY A 18 -14.51 10.07 -29.69
C GLY A 18 -14.58 9.25 -28.42
N GLY A 19 -14.64 7.93 -28.52
CA GLY A 19 -14.38 7.06 -27.40
C GLY A 19 -12.95 7.35 -26.93
N CYS A 20 -12.79 7.88 -25.74
CA CYS A 20 -11.51 7.89 -25.06
C CYS A 20 -11.08 6.42 -24.89
N HIS A 21 -10.31 5.92 -25.85
CA HIS A 21 -9.60 4.66 -25.65
C HIS A 21 -8.37 5.01 -24.79
N SER A 22 -8.34 4.53 -23.57
CA SER A 22 -7.14 4.54 -22.75
C SER A 22 -5.99 3.90 -23.56
N LYS A 23 -4.86 4.59 -23.63
CA LYS A 23 -3.69 4.05 -24.33
C LYS A 23 -3.07 2.97 -23.47
N VAL A 24 -3.13 1.72 -23.91
CA VAL A 24 -2.31 0.65 -23.34
C VAL A 24 -0.88 0.87 -23.79
N ALA A 25 -0.01 1.23 -22.88
CA ALA A 25 1.42 1.31 -23.14
C ALA A 25 2.03 -0.09 -22.94
N ASN A 26 2.35 -0.77 -24.04
CA ASN A 26 3.18 -1.98 -24.02
C ASN A 26 4.63 -1.55 -23.76
N LEU A 27 5.07 -1.73 -22.52
CA LEU A 27 6.42 -1.40 -22.07
C LEU A 27 7.04 -2.67 -21.51
N GLU A 28 7.78 -3.41 -22.34
CA GLU A 28 8.54 -4.58 -21.91
C GLU A 28 9.99 -4.17 -21.64
N ILE A 29 10.35 -4.06 -20.36
CA ILE A 29 11.75 -4.11 -19.93
C ILE A 29 11.94 -5.46 -19.25
N ALA A 30 12.87 -6.25 -19.74
CA ALA A 30 13.21 -7.53 -19.10
C ALA A 30 13.62 -7.29 -17.64
N PRO A 31 13.10 -8.06 -16.68
CA PRO A 31 13.40 -7.84 -15.28
C PRO A 31 14.86 -8.14 -14.96
N GLN A 32 15.49 -7.24 -14.20
CA GLN A 32 16.78 -7.47 -13.59
C GLN A 32 16.61 -8.42 -12.40
N LYS A 33 17.22 -9.59 -12.49
CA LYS A 33 17.10 -10.62 -11.45
C LYS A 33 18.00 -10.29 -10.26
N ILE A 34 17.41 -10.25 -9.07
CA ILE A 34 18.10 -10.16 -7.79
C ILE A 34 18.02 -11.54 -7.13
N ASN A 35 19.13 -12.27 -7.19
CA ASN A 35 19.20 -13.59 -6.57
C ASN A 35 19.58 -13.47 -5.10
N LEU A 36 18.60 -13.66 -4.20
CA LEU A 36 18.77 -13.52 -2.75
C LEU A 36 19.79 -14.51 -2.19
N ASP A 37 19.85 -15.74 -2.75
CA ASP A 37 20.78 -16.78 -2.30
C ASP A 37 22.25 -16.42 -2.55
N ASN A 38 22.52 -15.44 -3.41
CA ASN A 38 23.86 -14.98 -3.77
C ASN A 38 24.27 -13.67 -3.09
N LEU A 39 23.38 -13.03 -2.33
CA LEU A 39 23.70 -11.81 -1.63
C LEU A 39 24.43 -12.11 -0.31
N ALA A 40 25.48 -11.36 -0.05
CA ALA A 40 26.06 -11.32 1.28
C ALA A 40 25.06 -10.70 2.27
N SER A 41 24.94 -11.30 3.45
CA SER A 41 24.03 -10.82 4.48
C SER A 41 24.79 -10.33 5.70
N ASP A 42 24.38 -9.16 6.18
CA ASP A 42 24.80 -8.61 7.46
C ASP A 42 23.66 -8.74 8.48
N THR A 43 24.03 -8.84 9.75
CA THR A 43 23.05 -8.85 10.85
C THR A 43 22.82 -7.43 11.35
N ILE A 44 21.56 -7.04 11.50
CA ILE A 44 21.17 -5.72 11.97
C ILE A 44 20.16 -5.80 13.12
N SER A 45 20.25 -4.87 14.06
CA SER A 45 19.27 -4.68 15.12
C SER A 45 18.44 -3.42 14.88
N PHE A 46 17.24 -3.34 15.46
CA PHE A 46 16.39 -2.15 15.35
C PHE A 46 17.14 -0.88 15.75
N ASP A 47 17.86 -0.89 16.88
CA ASP A 47 18.62 0.26 17.38
C ASP A 47 19.84 0.61 16.51
N SER A 48 20.30 -0.28 15.63
CA SER A 48 21.37 0.05 14.67
C SER A 48 20.87 0.93 13.52
N LEU A 49 19.60 0.77 13.13
CA LEU A 49 18.97 1.52 12.05
C LEU A 49 18.18 2.73 12.53
N PHE A 50 17.53 2.65 13.68
CA PHE A 50 16.52 3.61 14.10
C PHE A 50 16.84 4.29 15.44
N TYR A 51 16.19 5.43 15.67
CA TYR A 51 16.28 6.23 16.90
C TYR A 51 15.00 7.10 17.04
N ASP A 52 14.92 7.91 18.08
CA ASP A 52 13.80 8.84 18.37
C ASP A 52 12.44 8.15 18.40
N VAL A 53 12.35 7.06 19.14
CA VAL A 53 11.10 6.30 19.28
C VAL A 53 10.11 7.05 20.17
N LYS A 54 8.87 7.17 19.67
CA LYS A 54 7.73 7.71 20.41
C LYS A 54 6.53 6.79 20.25
N PHE A 55 5.85 6.48 21.33
CA PHE A 55 4.56 5.81 21.35
C PHE A 55 3.43 6.81 21.50
N ILE A 56 2.40 6.66 20.68
CA ILE A 56 1.20 7.52 20.65
C ILE A 56 -0.01 6.60 20.80
N PRO A 57 -0.52 6.41 22.03
CA PRO A 57 -1.71 5.61 22.26
C PRO A 57 -2.92 6.26 21.59
N LEU A 58 -3.67 5.49 20.80
CA LEU A 58 -4.92 5.94 20.21
C LEU A 58 -6.02 5.94 21.26
N GLU A 59 -6.87 6.97 21.24
CA GLU A 59 -7.99 7.07 22.14
C GLU A 59 -8.90 5.84 22.06
N ASN A 60 -9.29 5.31 23.20
CA ASN A 60 -10.23 4.20 23.30
C ASN A 60 -11.58 4.71 23.81
N ASN A 61 -12.54 4.80 22.92
CA ASN A 61 -13.93 5.07 23.24
C ASN A 61 -14.86 4.20 22.38
N ARG A 62 -16.16 4.25 22.62
CA ARG A 62 -17.12 3.39 21.92
C ARG A 62 -17.13 3.56 20.40
N ASN A 63 -16.70 4.71 19.88
CA ASN A 63 -16.70 5.03 18.46
C ASN A 63 -15.31 4.85 17.83
N ALA A 64 -14.30 4.56 18.63
CA ALA A 64 -12.89 4.49 18.21
C ALA A 64 -12.26 3.10 18.46
N MET A 65 -13.07 2.07 18.69
CA MET A 65 -12.56 0.71 18.91
C MET A 65 -11.95 0.15 17.63
N LEU A 66 -10.70 -0.28 17.72
CA LEU A 66 -9.98 -0.97 16.66
C LEU A 66 -9.82 -2.44 17.03
N SER A 67 -9.84 -3.32 16.03
CA SER A 67 -9.70 -4.77 16.23
C SER A 67 -8.67 -5.42 15.32
N HIS A 68 -8.55 -4.96 14.09
CA HIS A 68 -7.59 -5.46 13.12
C HIS A 68 -7.18 -4.36 12.13
N VAL A 69 -6.13 -3.63 12.48
CA VAL A 69 -5.64 -2.55 11.62
C VAL A 69 -4.89 -3.14 10.44
N SER A 70 -5.36 -2.80 9.23
CA SER A 70 -4.74 -3.24 7.98
C SER A 70 -4.00 -2.12 7.25
N LYS A 71 -4.34 -0.86 7.51
CA LYS A 71 -3.66 0.28 6.91
C LYS A 71 -3.60 1.48 7.85
N LEU A 72 -2.47 2.15 7.85
CA LEU A 72 -2.25 3.45 8.48
C LEU A 72 -1.77 4.40 7.39
N ILE A 73 -2.42 5.55 7.26
CA ILE A 73 -1.94 6.66 6.44
C ILE A 73 -1.66 7.83 7.37
N VAL A 74 -0.48 8.39 7.25
CA VAL A 74 -0.03 9.52 8.04
C VAL A 74 -0.05 10.77 7.19
N THR A 75 -0.85 11.75 7.59
CA THR A 75 -0.82 13.09 6.99
C THR A 75 -0.14 14.08 7.93
N LYS A 76 0.02 15.33 7.52
CA LYS A 76 0.58 16.38 8.39
C LYS A 76 -0.26 16.63 9.63
N GLU A 77 -1.58 16.46 9.53
CA GLU A 77 -2.54 16.87 10.55
C GLU A 77 -3.15 15.72 11.35
N GLN A 78 -3.14 14.49 10.79
CA GLN A 78 -3.89 13.37 11.37
C GLN A 78 -3.37 12.01 10.96
N TYR A 79 -3.86 11.00 11.66
CA TYR A 79 -3.75 9.60 11.32
C TYR A 79 -5.07 9.10 10.78
N ILE A 80 -5.02 8.37 9.66
CA ILE A 80 -6.14 7.68 9.04
C ILE A 80 -5.90 6.19 9.23
N VAL A 81 -6.76 5.54 9.98
CA VAL A 81 -6.62 4.13 10.35
C VAL A 81 -7.74 3.33 9.70
N PHE A 82 -7.36 2.32 8.93
CA PHE A 82 -8.31 1.36 8.36
C PHE A 82 -8.31 0.08 9.20
N ASP A 83 -9.42 -0.16 9.86
CA ASP A 83 -9.71 -1.38 10.60
C ASP A 83 -10.54 -2.33 9.73
N THR A 84 -10.04 -3.53 9.51
CA THR A 84 -10.72 -4.60 8.75
C THR A 84 -11.34 -5.66 9.66
N GLY A 85 -11.64 -5.30 10.91
CA GLY A 85 -12.31 -6.18 11.86
C GLY A 85 -13.71 -6.62 11.41
N ILE A 86 -14.56 -7.04 12.36
CA ILE A 86 -15.90 -7.58 12.08
C ILE A 86 -16.74 -6.58 11.26
N ILE A 87 -16.64 -5.30 11.57
CA ILE A 87 -17.27 -4.22 10.82
C ILE A 87 -16.14 -3.30 10.34
N PRO A 88 -15.75 -3.39 9.05
CA PRO A 88 -14.71 -2.54 8.51
C PRO A 88 -15.02 -1.05 8.70
N SER A 89 -14.03 -0.29 9.16
CA SER A 89 -14.19 1.14 9.42
C SER A 89 -12.91 1.92 9.12
N VAL A 90 -13.08 3.19 8.77
CA VAL A 90 -12.00 4.14 8.60
C VAL A 90 -12.13 5.20 9.68
N LEU A 91 -11.12 5.32 10.55
CA LEU A 91 -11.15 6.20 11.71
C LEU A 91 -10.06 7.27 11.59
N LEU A 92 -10.39 8.48 11.98
CA LEU A 92 -9.47 9.62 12.02
C LEU A 92 -9.06 9.90 13.47
N PHE A 93 -7.76 10.10 13.65
CA PHE A 93 -7.18 10.52 14.93
C PHE A 93 -6.28 11.73 14.71
N ASP A 94 -6.22 12.63 15.67
CA ASP A 94 -5.25 13.72 15.65
C ASP A 94 -3.81 13.22 15.91
N LYS A 95 -2.84 14.13 15.88
CA LYS A 95 -1.41 13.76 16.03
C LYS A 95 -1.03 13.36 17.47
N GLU A 96 -1.89 13.58 18.42
CA GLU A 96 -1.78 13.19 19.84
C GLU A 96 -2.49 11.85 20.10
N GLY A 97 -3.20 11.29 19.11
CA GLY A 97 -3.95 10.03 19.19
C GLY A 97 -5.41 10.22 19.60
N GLY A 98 -5.90 11.45 19.73
CA GLY A 98 -7.30 11.76 20.03
C GLY A 98 -8.21 11.40 18.86
N PHE A 99 -9.35 10.73 19.13
CA PHE A 99 -10.33 10.36 18.12
C PHE A 99 -11.06 11.59 17.57
N LYS A 100 -11.10 11.74 16.26
CA LYS A 100 -11.82 12.82 15.59
C LYS A 100 -13.19 12.37 15.10
N CYS A 101 -13.23 11.38 14.20
CA CYS A 101 -14.47 10.86 13.63
C CYS A 101 -14.23 9.55 12.88
N GLN A 102 -15.34 8.90 12.50
CA GLN A 102 -15.37 7.84 11.51
C GLN A 102 -15.67 8.45 10.13
N VAL A 103 -14.98 7.97 9.10
CA VAL A 103 -15.18 8.37 7.70
C VAL A 103 -16.25 7.48 7.08
N GLY A 104 -17.40 8.07 6.77
CA GLY A 104 -18.53 7.31 6.26
C GLY A 104 -19.00 6.22 7.23
N SER A 105 -19.78 5.26 6.73
CA SER A 105 -20.22 4.07 7.47
C SER A 105 -20.61 2.95 6.52
N MET A 106 -20.70 1.73 7.04
CA MET A 106 -21.25 0.58 6.30
C MET A 106 -22.75 0.76 6.09
N GLY A 107 -23.21 0.70 4.83
CA GLY A 107 -24.64 0.83 4.50
C GLY A 107 -24.90 1.09 3.02
N HIS A 108 -26.13 1.52 2.72
CA HIS A 108 -26.63 1.80 1.37
C HIS A 108 -27.09 3.26 1.19
N GLY A 109 -26.90 4.10 2.21
CA GLY A 109 -27.31 5.49 2.21
C GLY A 109 -26.32 6.41 1.48
N PHE A 110 -26.66 7.69 1.47
CA PHE A 110 -25.82 8.73 0.88
C PHE A 110 -24.52 8.86 1.68
N GLY A 111 -23.37 8.67 1.01
CA GLY A 111 -22.07 8.70 1.66
C GLY A 111 -21.76 7.46 2.52
N GLU A 112 -22.50 6.37 2.34
CA GLU A 112 -22.21 5.06 2.93
C GLU A 112 -21.60 4.13 1.90
N TYR A 113 -20.80 3.17 2.36
CA TYR A 113 -20.16 2.15 1.53
C TYR A 113 -20.56 0.74 1.95
N GLN A 114 -20.69 -0.17 1.00
CA GLN A 114 -21.02 -1.57 1.28
C GLN A 114 -19.79 -2.42 1.57
N TYR A 115 -18.66 -2.00 1.05
CA TYR A 115 -17.38 -2.68 1.16
C TYR A 115 -16.22 -1.69 0.99
N ILE A 116 -15.10 -1.98 1.61
CA ILE A 116 -13.85 -1.23 1.41
C ILE A 116 -12.80 -2.21 0.90
N PHE A 117 -12.26 -1.95 -0.28
CA PHE A 117 -11.08 -2.67 -0.77
C PHE A 117 -9.80 -2.06 -0.23
N ASP A 118 -9.66 -0.75 -0.38
CA ASP A 118 -8.51 0.02 0.05
C ASP A 118 -8.88 1.50 0.16
N LEU A 119 -7.96 2.27 0.72
CA LEU A 119 -8.08 3.72 0.80
C LEU A 119 -6.74 4.42 0.61
N SER A 120 -6.80 5.69 0.22
CA SER A 120 -5.65 6.58 0.12
C SER A 120 -6.05 8.01 0.50
N ALA A 121 -5.07 8.87 0.75
CA ALA A 121 -5.29 10.29 0.94
C ALA A 121 -4.55 11.09 -0.14
N ASP A 122 -5.15 12.17 -0.61
CA ASP A 122 -4.52 13.11 -1.55
C ASP A 122 -3.76 14.24 -0.82
N ASP A 123 -3.15 15.13 -1.60
CA ASP A 123 -2.35 16.25 -1.09
C ASP A 123 -3.19 17.30 -0.31
N GLU A 124 -4.52 17.28 -0.49
CA GLU A 124 -5.47 18.13 0.24
C GLU A 124 -6.06 17.43 1.46
N ASN A 125 -5.55 16.23 1.78
CA ASN A 125 -6.04 15.33 2.82
C ASN A 125 -7.47 14.82 2.58
N ASN A 126 -8.00 14.86 1.33
CA ASN A 126 -9.22 14.15 1.01
C ASN A 126 -8.94 12.64 1.04
N ILE A 127 -9.92 11.90 1.53
CA ILE A 127 -9.81 10.45 1.69
C ILE A 127 -10.59 9.79 0.57
N VAL A 128 -9.90 8.99 -0.23
CA VAL A 128 -10.50 8.18 -1.31
C VAL A 128 -10.62 6.76 -0.83
N ILE A 129 -11.82 6.22 -0.84
CA ILE A 129 -12.11 4.82 -0.51
C ILE A 129 -12.51 4.09 -1.79
N SER A 130 -11.84 3.00 -2.10
CA SER A 130 -12.18 2.12 -3.21
C SER A 130 -13.19 1.07 -2.76
N THR A 131 -14.29 0.94 -3.52
CA THR A 131 -15.34 -0.05 -3.32
C THR A 131 -15.46 -0.95 -4.56
N PHE A 132 -16.53 -1.74 -4.68
CA PHE A 132 -16.73 -2.63 -5.83
C PHE A 132 -16.86 -1.91 -7.17
N ASP A 133 -17.56 -0.77 -7.18
CA ASP A 133 -18.03 -0.11 -8.39
C ASP A 133 -17.69 1.37 -8.44
N ARG A 134 -17.08 1.92 -7.38
CA ARG A 134 -16.84 3.36 -7.27
C ARG A 134 -15.71 3.73 -6.33
N PHE A 135 -15.23 4.95 -6.51
CA PHE A 135 -14.40 5.68 -5.56
C PHE A 135 -15.29 6.61 -4.74
N MET A 136 -15.25 6.47 -3.42
CA MET A 136 -15.97 7.33 -2.49
C MET A 136 -15.00 8.38 -1.95
N ILE A 137 -15.30 9.65 -2.14
CA ILE A 137 -14.42 10.76 -1.78
C ILE A 137 -15.00 11.49 -0.56
N TYR A 138 -14.19 11.61 0.48
CA TYR A 138 -14.48 12.33 1.72
C TYR A 138 -13.45 13.43 1.94
N ASP A 139 -13.83 14.50 2.64
CA ASP A 139 -12.86 15.52 3.02
C ASP A 139 -12.00 15.09 4.23
N SER A 140 -11.06 15.96 4.61
CA SER A 140 -10.17 15.75 5.77
C SER A 140 -10.90 15.67 7.13
N GLU A 141 -12.18 16.06 7.18
CA GLU A 141 -13.04 15.91 8.36
C GLU A 141 -13.93 14.67 8.29
N GLY A 142 -13.75 13.80 7.27
CA GLY A 142 -14.52 12.57 7.08
C GLY A 142 -15.92 12.79 6.52
N LYS A 143 -16.27 13.97 6.01
CA LYS A 143 -17.56 14.25 5.39
C LYS A 143 -17.55 13.83 3.93
N PHE A 144 -18.58 13.11 3.52
CA PHE A 144 -18.75 12.71 2.12
C PHE A 144 -18.83 13.93 1.18
N ARG A 145 -18.11 13.86 0.08
CA ARG A 145 -18.09 14.87 -0.98
C ARG A 145 -18.77 14.40 -2.24
N GLN A 146 -18.29 13.30 -2.79
CA GLN A 146 -18.79 12.75 -4.05
C GLN A 146 -18.41 11.27 -4.19
N ALA A 147 -19.01 10.61 -5.18
CA ALA A 147 -18.61 9.28 -5.61
C ALA A 147 -18.42 9.28 -7.12
N GLU A 148 -17.35 8.62 -7.57
CA GLU A 148 -17.01 8.45 -8.99
C GLU A 148 -17.03 6.98 -9.35
N GLU A 149 -17.51 6.64 -10.53
CA GLU A 149 -17.59 5.25 -10.99
C GLU A 149 -16.19 4.70 -11.24
N ALA A 150 -15.91 3.51 -10.72
CA ALA A 150 -14.73 2.75 -11.09
C ALA A 150 -15.01 1.98 -12.40
N PRO A 151 -13.98 1.69 -13.23
CA PRO A 151 -14.16 0.90 -14.45
C PRO A 151 -14.80 -0.45 -14.14
N GLU A 152 -15.73 -0.88 -15.02
CA GLU A 152 -16.43 -2.16 -14.86
C GLU A 152 -15.44 -3.33 -14.73
N ASN A 153 -15.72 -4.24 -13.81
CA ASN A 153 -14.94 -5.46 -13.56
C ASN A 153 -13.46 -5.24 -13.20
N SER A 154 -13.09 -4.06 -12.73
CA SER A 154 -11.69 -3.74 -12.45
C SER A 154 -11.21 -4.17 -11.06
N TYR A 155 -12.09 -4.31 -10.07
CA TYR A 155 -11.77 -4.66 -8.68
C TYR A 155 -10.48 -3.99 -8.20
N MET A 156 -10.53 -2.65 -8.04
CA MET A 156 -9.41 -1.79 -7.64
C MET A 156 -9.01 -2.04 -6.18
N LYS A 157 -8.27 -3.13 -5.94
CA LYS A 157 -7.96 -3.61 -4.59
C LYS A 157 -6.88 -2.83 -3.86
N ASN A 158 -6.02 -2.15 -4.59
CA ASN A 158 -5.01 -1.27 -4.00
C ASN A 158 -5.04 0.07 -4.73
N ILE A 159 -5.08 1.14 -3.96
CA ILE A 159 -5.11 2.50 -4.50
C ILE A 159 -4.07 3.39 -3.84
N GLN A 160 -3.53 4.34 -4.63
CA GLN A 160 -2.59 5.34 -4.15
C GLN A 160 -2.88 6.68 -4.83
N CYS A 161 -3.20 7.70 -4.04
CA CYS A 161 -3.27 9.07 -4.53
C CYS A 161 -1.87 9.61 -4.84
N TYR A 162 -1.76 10.46 -5.85
CA TYR A 162 -0.55 11.19 -6.21
C TYR A 162 -0.93 12.59 -6.71
N ALA A 163 0.04 13.48 -6.89
CA ALA A 163 -0.20 14.87 -7.29
C ALA A 163 -1.03 15.02 -8.59
N GLY A 164 -1.02 14.02 -9.47
CA GLY A 164 -1.78 14.01 -10.74
C GLY A 164 -3.17 13.39 -10.65
N GLY A 165 -3.51 12.69 -9.56
CA GLY A 165 -4.79 11.98 -9.40
C GLY A 165 -4.70 10.70 -8.58
N LEU A 166 -5.16 9.58 -9.15
CA LEU A 166 -5.25 8.28 -8.47
C LEU A 166 -4.61 7.17 -9.31
N ILE A 167 -3.89 6.27 -8.66
CA ILE A 167 -3.37 5.03 -9.25
C ILE A 167 -4.08 3.87 -8.58
N CYS A 168 -4.49 2.90 -9.38
CA CYS A 168 -5.12 1.69 -8.88
C CYS A 168 -4.41 0.46 -9.41
N ALA A 169 -4.19 -0.53 -8.56
CA ALA A 169 -3.78 -1.86 -8.96
C ALA A 169 -5.00 -2.79 -8.98
N SER A 170 -5.20 -3.45 -10.12
CA SER A 170 -6.22 -4.47 -10.30
C SER A 170 -5.60 -5.86 -10.14
N ASN A 171 -6.20 -6.67 -9.29
CA ASN A 171 -5.78 -8.07 -9.10
C ASN A 171 -6.79 -9.06 -9.70
N TYR A 172 -7.64 -8.59 -10.61
CA TYR A 172 -8.71 -9.40 -11.17
C TYR A 172 -8.35 -10.00 -12.53
N SER A 173 -8.66 -11.28 -12.72
CA SER A 173 -8.38 -12.05 -13.94
C SER A 173 -9.10 -11.53 -15.20
N GLY A 174 -10.09 -10.68 -15.05
CA GLY A 174 -10.83 -10.05 -16.14
C GLY A 174 -10.29 -8.69 -16.56
N SER A 175 -9.36 -8.10 -15.78
CA SER A 175 -8.75 -6.83 -16.19
C SER A 175 -7.70 -7.05 -17.27
N ALA A 176 -7.72 -6.22 -18.31
CA ALA A 176 -6.70 -6.26 -19.36
C ALA A 176 -5.33 -5.76 -18.88
N SER A 177 -5.30 -4.97 -17.81
CA SER A 177 -4.11 -4.33 -17.28
C SER A 177 -4.05 -4.44 -15.76
N LEU A 178 -2.83 -4.47 -15.20
CA LEU A 178 -2.62 -4.54 -13.74
C LEU A 178 -2.69 -3.16 -13.08
N LEU A 179 -2.33 -2.10 -13.81
CA LEU A 179 -2.33 -0.73 -13.29
C LEU A 179 -3.21 0.18 -14.11
N HIS A 180 -3.98 1.01 -13.42
CA HIS A 180 -4.86 2.02 -13.99
C HIS A 180 -4.53 3.37 -13.37
N ILE A 181 -4.32 4.38 -14.21
CA ILE A 181 -4.01 5.75 -13.80
C ILE A 181 -5.19 6.65 -14.13
N PHE A 182 -5.65 7.39 -13.14
CA PHE A 182 -6.74 8.34 -13.23
C PHE A 182 -6.22 9.77 -12.98
N ASN A 183 -6.82 10.74 -13.65
CA ASN A 183 -6.58 12.15 -13.37
C ASN A 183 -7.30 12.61 -12.08
N LYS A 184 -7.16 13.90 -11.72
CA LYS A 184 -7.84 14.49 -10.55
C LYS A 184 -9.37 14.49 -10.62
N SER A 185 -9.95 14.32 -11.81
CA SER A 185 -11.39 14.18 -12.02
C SER A 185 -11.83 12.72 -12.03
N TYR A 186 -10.96 11.79 -11.64
CA TYR A 186 -11.18 10.34 -11.63
C TYR A 186 -11.48 9.74 -13.01
N GLU A 187 -11.13 10.43 -14.09
CA GLU A 187 -11.18 9.88 -15.45
C GLU A 187 -9.93 9.02 -15.70
N GLN A 188 -10.13 7.79 -16.18
CA GLN A 188 -9.01 6.91 -16.51
C GLN A 188 -8.26 7.44 -17.73
N ILE A 189 -6.96 7.68 -17.57
CA ILE A 189 -6.10 8.27 -18.61
C ILE A 189 -5.10 7.27 -19.19
N TYR A 190 -4.64 6.28 -18.39
CA TYR A 190 -3.69 5.26 -18.84
C TYR A 190 -3.97 3.90 -18.19
N GLU A 191 -3.57 2.86 -18.91
CA GLU A 191 -3.43 1.49 -18.43
C GLU A 191 -2.01 1.02 -18.68
N LEU A 192 -1.41 0.38 -17.68
CA LEU A 192 -0.04 -0.10 -17.71
C LEU A 192 0.03 -1.53 -17.22
N LEU A 193 1.07 -2.25 -17.65
CA LEU A 193 1.36 -3.63 -17.28
C LEU A 193 0.19 -4.56 -17.69
N PRO A 194 0.17 -5.07 -18.92
CA PRO A 194 -0.87 -5.99 -19.38
C PRO A 194 -0.97 -7.19 -18.45
N SER A 195 -2.19 -7.55 -18.09
CA SER A 195 -2.45 -8.75 -17.34
C SER A 195 -2.38 -9.96 -18.28
N ASN A 196 -1.70 -11.02 -17.85
CA ASN A 196 -1.62 -12.25 -18.66
C ASN A 196 -2.91 -13.08 -18.59
N GLY A 197 -4.01 -12.51 -18.09
CA GLY A 197 -5.31 -13.19 -17.95
C GLY A 197 -5.31 -14.33 -16.91
N ILE A 198 -4.28 -14.42 -16.09
CA ILE A 198 -4.14 -15.48 -15.09
C ILE A 198 -4.98 -15.08 -13.87
N SER A 199 -6.01 -15.87 -13.56
CA SER A 199 -6.70 -15.77 -12.28
C SER A 199 -5.78 -16.25 -11.18
N LEU A 200 -5.08 -15.34 -10.57
CA LEU A 200 -4.27 -15.61 -9.40
C LEU A 200 -5.20 -15.62 -8.20
N GLY A 201 -5.09 -16.64 -7.33
CA GLY A 201 -5.84 -16.73 -6.08
C GLY A 201 -5.69 -15.46 -5.21
N ASN A 202 -6.02 -15.53 -3.94
CA ASN A 202 -5.75 -14.41 -3.05
C ASN A 202 -4.24 -14.22 -2.92
N PRO A 203 -3.72 -12.98 -3.16
CA PRO A 203 -2.30 -12.71 -2.97
C PRO A 203 -1.92 -12.89 -1.51
N PRO A 204 -0.63 -13.08 -1.22
CA PRO A 204 -0.11 -12.89 0.13
C PRO A 204 -0.62 -11.56 0.69
N ARG A 205 -0.97 -11.53 1.97
CA ARG A 205 -1.39 -10.27 2.60
C ARG A 205 -0.24 -9.27 2.54
N MET A 206 -0.46 -8.19 1.81
CA MET A 206 0.43 -7.04 1.78
C MET A 206 -0.39 -5.80 2.09
N ASN A 207 0.09 -5.02 3.01
CA ASN A 207 -0.57 -3.77 3.40
C ASN A 207 -0.50 -2.71 2.31
N ARG A 208 0.49 -2.83 1.40
CA ARG A 208 0.72 -1.86 0.33
C ARG A 208 1.39 -2.53 -0.85
N THR A 209 0.86 -2.33 -2.06
CA THR A 209 1.49 -2.76 -3.32
C THR A 209 1.91 -1.58 -4.19
N LEU A 210 1.46 -0.39 -3.86
CA LEU A 210 1.73 0.86 -4.55
C LEU A 210 2.42 1.84 -3.60
N ASN A 211 3.50 2.45 -4.04
CA ASN A 211 4.16 3.57 -3.38
C ASN A 211 4.51 4.62 -4.42
N VAL A 212 4.36 5.90 -4.08
CA VAL A 212 4.76 7.03 -4.91
C VAL A 212 5.84 7.82 -4.20
N PHE A 213 6.94 8.10 -4.90
CA PHE A 213 8.00 8.97 -4.43
C PHE A 213 8.45 9.88 -5.58
N GLY A 214 8.24 11.19 -5.42
CA GLY A 214 8.45 12.16 -6.49
C GLY A 214 7.56 11.86 -7.72
N ASP A 215 8.15 11.76 -8.90
CA ASP A 215 7.48 11.40 -10.15
C ASP A 215 7.42 9.88 -10.39
N SER A 216 7.82 9.09 -9.44
CA SER A 216 7.97 7.65 -9.63
C SER A 216 6.94 6.85 -8.86
N LEU A 217 6.26 5.95 -9.57
CA LEU A 217 5.44 4.90 -9.00
C LEU A 217 6.31 3.65 -8.83
N TYR A 218 6.30 3.09 -7.65
CA TYR A 218 6.85 1.79 -7.32
C TYR A 218 5.70 0.82 -7.14
N TYR A 219 5.63 -0.19 -7.98
CA TYR A 219 4.61 -1.23 -7.92
C TYR A 219 5.26 -2.57 -7.59
N PHE A 220 4.81 -3.18 -6.51
CA PHE A 220 5.18 -4.55 -6.15
C PHE A 220 4.06 -5.51 -6.57
N ASN A 221 4.43 -6.50 -7.40
CA ASN A 221 3.53 -7.59 -7.75
C ASN A 221 3.71 -8.76 -6.76
N PRO A 222 2.76 -8.99 -5.84
CA PRO A 222 2.91 -10.03 -4.81
C PRO A 222 2.80 -11.46 -5.36
N TYR A 223 2.37 -11.63 -6.60
CA TYR A 223 2.23 -12.95 -7.23
C TYR A 223 3.53 -13.42 -7.88
N THR A 224 4.34 -12.49 -8.37
CA THR A 224 5.59 -12.78 -9.10
C THR A 224 6.83 -12.37 -8.32
N SER A 225 6.66 -11.70 -7.18
CA SER A 225 7.75 -11.08 -6.40
C SER A 225 8.60 -10.12 -7.23
N GLU A 226 7.92 -9.28 -8.02
CA GLU A 226 8.56 -8.30 -8.89
C GLU A 226 8.25 -6.88 -8.45
N VAL A 227 9.24 -6.01 -8.59
CA VAL A 227 9.09 -4.55 -8.36
C VAL A 227 9.28 -3.83 -9.67
N THR A 228 8.29 -3.05 -10.08
CA THR A 228 8.34 -2.22 -11.27
C THR A 228 8.34 -0.75 -10.88
N LEU A 229 9.33 -0.01 -11.37
CA LEU A 229 9.44 1.45 -11.23
C LEU A 229 8.96 2.12 -12.51
N ILE A 230 7.99 3.02 -12.39
CA ILE A 230 7.31 3.67 -13.52
C ILE A 230 7.38 5.19 -13.34
N SER A 231 7.75 5.93 -14.40
CA SER A 231 7.57 7.39 -14.42
C SER A 231 6.10 7.72 -14.60
N LEU A 232 5.56 8.54 -13.70
CA LEU A 232 4.18 9.02 -13.76
C LEU A 232 3.98 10.12 -14.83
N THR A 233 5.03 10.87 -15.16
CA THR A 233 4.99 11.90 -16.21
C THR A 233 5.14 11.31 -17.60
N GLU A 234 6.10 10.37 -17.77
CA GLU A 234 6.40 9.79 -19.08
C GLU A 234 5.61 8.51 -19.36
N HIS A 235 4.90 7.97 -18.37
CA HIS A 235 4.11 6.73 -18.42
C HIS A 235 4.91 5.55 -18.98
N LYS A 236 6.16 5.40 -18.54
CA LYS A 236 7.06 4.34 -18.98
C LYS A 236 7.73 3.64 -17.81
N ILE A 237 8.09 2.37 -17.99
CA ILE A 237 8.90 1.62 -17.03
C ILE A 237 10.32 2.19 -17.04
N LEU A 238 10.83 2.54 -15.87
CA LEU A 238 12.20 2.99 -15.65
C LEU A 238 13.11 1.84 -15.24
N LYS A 239 12.62 0.97 -14.35
CA LYS A 239 13.34 -0.20 -13.84
C LYS A 239 12.33 -1.33 -13.58
N HIS A 240 12.80 -2.56 -13.70
CA HIS A 240 12.02 -3.74 -13.39
C HIS A 240 12.93 -4.76 -12.70
N TYR A 241 12.59 -5.16 -11.48
CA TYR A 241 13.34 -6.11 -10.67
C TYR A 241 12.51 -7.36 -10.44
N SER A 242 13.14 -8.53 -10.51
CA SER A 242 12.55 -9.81 -10.13
C SER A 242 13.37 -10.43 -9.01
N LEU A 243 12.74 -10.63 -7.85
CA LEU A 243 13.36 -11.29 -6.71
C LEU A 243 13.36 -12.79 -6.96
N VAL A 244 14.51 -13.42 -6.78
CA VAL A 244 14.70 -14.83 -7.06
C VAL A 244 15.41 -15.51 -5.89
N SER A 245 14.85 -16.60 -5.38
CA SER A 245 15.51 -17.57 -4.49
C SER A 245 15.01 -18.97 -4.82
N LYS A 246 15.56 -20.00 -4.17
CA LYS A 246 15.08 -21.37 -4.37
C LYS A 246 13.62 -21.55 -3.95
N ASN A 247 13.19 -20.83 -2.93
CA ASN A 247 11.89 -21.00 -2.28
C ASN A 247 10.95 -19.80 -2.45
N ILE A 248 11.34 -18.76 -3.23
CA ILE A 248 10.52 -17.57 -3.34
C ILE A 248 9.18 -17.85 -3.99
N LEU A 249 8.13 -17.28 -3.42
CA LEU A 249 6.78 -17.41 -3.93
C LEU A 249 6.68 -16.84 -5.35
N ASN A 250 6.34 -17.69 -6.30
CA ASN A 250 6.00 -17.30 -7.66
C ASN A 250 4.80 -18.13 -8.13
N LEU A 251 3.62 -17.56 -8.02
CA LEU A 251 2.36 -18.23 -8.32
C LEU A 251 2.12 -18.45 -9.82
N GLU A 252 2.82 -17.75 -10.70
CA GLU A 252 2.74 -18.04 -12.15
C GLU A 252 3.40 -19.34 -12.51
N LYS A 253 4.53 -19.68 -11.87
CA LYS A 253 5.24 -20.95 -12.11
C LYS A 253 4.56 -22.15 -11.48
N SER A 254 3.82 -21.96 -10.39
CA SER A 254 3.19 -23.09 -9.67
C SER A 254 2.03 -23.75 -10.42
N LYS A 255 1.60 -23.19 -11.56
CA LYS A 255 0.55 -23.80 -12.41
C LYS A 255 1.07 -24.84 -13.39
N GLU A 256 2.35 -24.83 -13.72
CA GLU A 256 2.98 -25.81 -14.64
C GLU A 256 3.50 -27.06 -13.91
N GLU A 257 3.77 -26.94 -12.62
CA GLU A 257 4.15 -28.06 -11.75
C GLU A 257 3.01 -28.32 -10.77
N GLU A 258 2.63 -29.59 -10.59
CA GLU A 258 1.65 -30.00 -9.54
C GLU A 258 2.04 -29.31 -8.23
N SER A 259 1.11 -28.50 -7.69
CA SER A 259 1.32 -27.67 -6.50
C SER A 259 2.22 -28.39 -5.50
N PRO A 260 3.38 -27.85 -5.15
CA PRO A 260 4.15 -28.45 -4.07
C PRO A 260 3.24 -28.46 -2.84
N LYS A 261 3.03 -29.61 -2.26
CA LYS A 261 2.41 -29.78 -0.93
C LYS A 261 3.38 -29.23 0.13
N ASN A 262 3.76 -27.97 -0.03
CA ASN A 262 4.65 -27.33 0.92
C ASN A 262 3.80 -26.72 2.00
N ASP A 263 4.05 -27.13 3.21
CA ASP A 263 3.62 -26.40 4.40
C ASP A 263 4.02 -24.92 4.21
N ILE A 264 3.08 -24.04 4.47
CA ILE A 264 3.20 -22.57 4.24
C ILE A 264 4.44 -21.97 4.96
N GLY A 265 5.12 -22.72 5.82
CA GLY A 265 6.32 -22.34 6.57
C GLY A 265 7.62 -22.23 5.78
N ASP A 266 7.74 -22.92 4.63
CA ASP A 266 9.02 -23.02 3.91
C ASP A 266 9.15 -22.05 2.70
N VAL A 267 8.21 -21.12 2.54
CA VAL A 267 8.17 -20.22 1.37
C VAL A 267 8.76 -18.86 1.72
N ASP A 268 9.79 -18.45 0.99
CA ASP A 268 10.32 -17.10 1.05
C ASP A 268 9.28 -16.13 0.45
N ALA A 269 8.85 -15.13 1.19
CA ALA A 269 7.84 -14.19 0.76
C ALA A 269 8.10 -12.77 1.25
N VAL A 270 7.86 -11.80 0.37
CA VAL A 270 7.79 -10.40 0.77
C VAL A 270 6.42 -10.16 1.40
N TYR A 271 6.39 -9.67 2.63
CA TYR A 271 5.15 -9.36 3.35
C TYR A 271 4.89 -7.87 3.49
N ASN A 272 5.92 -7.03 3.32
CA ASN A 272 5.79 -5.59 3.29
C ASN A 272 6.90 -4.95 2.48
N TYR A 273 6.66 -3.78 1.88
CA TYR A 273 7.70 -2.96 1.30
C TYR A 273 7.33 -1.48 1.42
N TYR A 274 8.34 -0.63 1.44
CA TYR A 274 8.20 0.82 1.49
C TYR A 274 9.36 1.50 0.76
N ILE A 275 9.19 2.78 0.51
CA ILE A 275 10.20 3.59 -0.17
C ILE A 275 10.77 4.60 0.82
N ASP A 276 12.08 4.60 0.94
CA ASP A 276 12.83 5.57 1.72
C ASP A 276 13.85 6.29 0.84
N ASN A 277 13.66 7.58 0.61
CA ASN A 277 14.56 8.41 -0.20
C ASN A 277 14.92 7.78 -1.57
N GLY A 278 13.94 7.18 -2.23
CA GLY A 278 14.10 6.52 -3.54
C GLY A 278 14.75 5.13 -3.49
N LYS A 279 15.07 4.62 -2.30
CA LYS A 279 15.44 3.22 -2.10
C LYS A 279 14.21 2.38 -1.82
N ILE A 280 14.20 1.15 -2.31
CA ILE A 280 13.15 0.17 -2.03
C ILE A 280 13.64 -0.69 -0.87
N GLU A 281 12.82 -0.80 0.17
CA GLU A 281 13.03 -1.73 1.26
C GLU A 281 11.91 -2.75 1.31
N CYS A 282 12.28 -4.02 1.14
CA CYS A 282 11.36 -5.15 1.23
C CYS A 282 11.61 -5.90 2.54
N ASN A 283 10.57 -6.00 3.38
CA ASN A 283 10.57 -6.91 4.51
C ASN A 283 10.11 -8.29 4.03
N LEU A 284 10.93 -9.29 4.23
CA LEU A 284 10.66 -10.64 3.77
C LEU A 284 10.95 -11.68 4.85
N SER A 285 10.22 -12.79 4.81
CA SER A 285 10.61 -14.02 5.45
C SER A 285 11.53 -14.74 4.48
N TYR A 286 12.79 -14.88 4.84
CA TYR A 286 13.79 -15.57 4.05
C TYR A 286 14.40 -16.69 4.89
N HIS A 287 14.21 -17.95 4.46
CA HIS A 287 14.53 -19.13 5.27
C HIS A 287 13.96 -19.05 6.70
N GLU A 288 12.70 -18.65 6.82
CA GLU A 288 11.97 -18.45 8.11
C GLU A 288 12.54 -17.34 9.01
N ILE A 289 13.49 -16.55 8.53
CA ILE A 289 14.12 -15.48 9.29
C ILE A 289 13.64 -14.13 8.75
N GLY A 290 13.26 -13.22 9.63
CA GLY A 290 12.96 -11.84 9.29
C GLY A 290 14.17 -11.17 8.66
N THR A 291 13.99 -10.65 7.45
CA THR A 291 15.08 -10.12 6.64
C THR A 291 14.62 -8.84 5.94
N ILE A 292 15.55 -7.90 5.73
CA ILE A 292 15.32 -6.69 4.95
C ILE A 292 16.20 -6.76 3.70
N LEU A 293 15.57 -6.66 2.52
CA LEU A 293 16.25 -6.40 1.26
C LEU A 293 16.18 -4.91 0.94
N GLU A 294 17.31 -4.25 0.89
CA GLU A 294 17.46 -2.88 0.42
C GLU A 294 17.88 -2.88 -1.05
N ILE A 295 17.18 -2.12 -1.91
CA ILE A 295 17.51 -1.91 -3.31
C ILE A 295 17.78 -0.41 -3.49
N ASP A 296 19.03 -0.02 -3.67
CA ASP A 296 19.41 1.33 -4.07
C ASP A 296 19.23 1.47 -5.59
N VAL A 297 18.10 1.99 -5.98
CA VAL A 297 17.67 2.11 -7.39
C VAL A 297 18.63 3.01 -8.19
N ALA A 298 19.17 4.04 -7.57
CA ALA A 298 20.05 5.00 -8.25
C ALA A 298 21.41 4.41 -8.61
N ASN A 299 21.94 3.51 -7.75
CA ASN A 299 23.27 2.94 -7.88
C ASN A 299 23.25 1.45 -8.28
N ASP A 300 22.07 0.85 -8.49
CA ASP A 300 21.88 -0.59 -8.75
C ASP A 300 22.62 -1.48 -7.71
N LYS A 301 22.53 -1.10 -6.43
CA LYS A 301 23.14 -1.84 -5.32
C LYS A 301 22.05 -2.54 -4.49
N TYR A 302 22.41 -3.70 -3.97
CA TYR A 302 21.52 -4.54 -3.18
C TYR A 302 22.20 -4.93 -1.88
N ALA A 303 21.46 -4.90 -0.78
CA ALA A 303 21.92 -5.37 0.51
C ALA A 303 20.84 -6.24 1.16
N LEU A 304 21.23 -7.44 1.62
CA LEU A 304 20.37 -8.34 2.38
C LEU A 304 20.79 -8.27 3.85
N ARG A 305 19.84 -8.00 4.75
CA ARG A 305 20.12 -7.78 6.17
C ARG A 305 19.24 -8.66 7.04
N ILE A 306 19.85 -9.52 7.82
CA ILE A 306 19.17 -10.41 8.76
C ILE A 306 18.82 -9.61 10.01
N GLN A 307 17.54 -9.66 10.42
CA GLN A 307 17.06 -8.99 11.62
C GLN A 307 17.53 -9.72 12.88
N ASP A 308 18.23 -9.00 13.76
CA ASP A 308 18.59 -9.47 15.09
C ASP A 308 17.55 -8.95 16.11
N GLY A 309 16.59 -9.81 16.38
CA GLY A 309 15.48 -9.52 17.28
C GLY A 309 14.29 -8.86 16.60
N TRP A 310 13.44 -8.31 17.43
CA TRP A 310 12.17 -7.72 16.99
C TRP A 310 12.36 -6.46 16.14
N PHE A 311 11.56 -6.40 15.07
CA PHE A 311 11.39 -5.24 14.21
C PHE A 311 9.90 -4.96 14.02
N PRO A 312 9.47 -3.68 14.03
CA PRO A 312 8.09 -3.33 13.75
C PRO A 312 7.79 -3.47 12.26
N GLU A 313 6.55 -3.80 11.93
CA GLU A 313 6.04 -3.65 10.58
C GLU A 313 5.88 -2.16 10.26
N ILE A 314 6.39 -1.71 9.11
CA ILE A 314 6.30 -0.32 8.68
C ILE A 314 5.00 -0.13 7.91
N PHE A 315 4.10 0.69 8.44
CA PHE A 315 2.82 1.02 7.81
C PHE A 315 2.90 2.26 6.93
N ASP A 316 3.72 3.24 7.30
CA ASP A 316 3.90 4.45 6.52
C ASP A 316 5.26 5.11 6.78
N VAL A 317 5.72 5.90 5.80
CA VAL A 317 6.92 6.74 5.91
C VAL A 317 6.55 8.14 5.49
N GLN A 318 6.68 9.11 6.40
CA GLN A 318 6.32 10.51 6.15
C GLN A 318 7.31 11.45 6.85
N ASP A 319 7.85 12.43 6.12
CA ASP A 319 8.72 13.48 6.65
C ASP A 319 9.87 12.94 7.54
N GLU A 320 10.68 12.02 7.06
CA GLU A 320 11.79 11.35 7.78
C GLU A 320 11.36 10.43 8.94
N TYR A 321 10.08 10.30 9.22
CA TYR A 321 9.56 9.41 10.23
C TYR A 321 8.98 8.15 9.63
N TYR A 322 9.24 7.05 10.30
CA TYR A 322 8.65 5.75 10.07
C TYR A 322 7.53 5.53 11.08
N TYR A 323 6.46 4.95 10.63
CA TYR A 323 5.29 4.69 11.44
C TYR A 323 4.92 3.22 11.40
N SER A 324 4.72 2.67 12.59
CA SER A 324 4.17 1.35 12.82
C SER A 324 2.91 1.48 13.66
N ILE A 325 2.10 0.44 13.69
CA ILE A 325 0.98 0.35 14.61
C ILE A 325 1.06 -0.97 15.36
N LEU A 326 1.00 -0.90 16.67
CA LEU A 326 1.12 -2.04 17.56
C LEU A 326 -0.21 -2.27 18.27
N SER A 327 -0.59 -3.52 18.46
CA SER A 327 -1.62 -3.83 19.44
C SER A 327 -1.10 -3.52 20.84
N GLN A 328 -1.99 -3.36 21.80
CA GLN A 328 -1.61 -3.25 23.22
C GLN A 328 -0.85 -4.48 23.70
N GLU A 329 -1.20 -5.67 23.19
CA GLU A 329 -0.51 -6.92 23.50
C GLU A 329 0.92 -6.92 23.00
N ASP A 330 1.16 -6.54 21.74
CA ASP A 330 2.51 -6.43 21.16
C ASP A 330 3.40 -5.49 21.96
N LEU A 331 2.87 -4.31 22.34
CA LEU A 331 3.63 -3.36 23.15
C LEU A 331 3.93 -3.92 24.55
N LEU A 332 2.96 -4.57 25.20
CA LEU A 332 3.18 -5.18 26.52
C LEU A 332 4.18 -6.34 26.46
N ASP A 333 4.15 -7.12 25.38
CA ASP A 333 5.11 -8.21 25.17
C ASP A 333 6.53 -7.70 24.96
N LEU A 334 6.69 -6.58 24.25
CA LEU A 334 7.98 -5.89 24.11
C LEU A 334 8.50 -5.38 25.48
N VAL A 335 7.64 -4.71 26.24
CA VAL A 335 8.01 -4.12 27.52
C VAL A 335 8.33 -5.22 28.56
N ASN A 336 7.59 -6.33 28.54
CA ASN A 336 7.71 -7.44 29.51
C ASN A 336 8.71 -8.53 29.12
N HIS A 337 9.56 -8.32 28.09
CA HIS A 337 10.56 -9.29 27.62
C HIS A 337 10.02 -10.60 27.03
N LYS A 338 8.82 -10.63 26.54
CA LYS A 338 8.32 -11.80 25.85
C LYS A 338 8.85 -11.88 24.39
N LEU A 339 9.18 -10.72 23.80
CA LEU A 339 9.81 -10.65 22.47
C LEU A 339 11.30 -10.36 22.62
N TYR A 340 12.12 -11.07 21.84
CA TYR A 340 13.56 -10.86 21.85
C TYR A 340 13.92 -9.50 21.23
N THR A 341 14.71 -8.73 21.98
CA THR A 341 15.27 -7.46 21.57
C THR A 341 16.70 -7.34 22.06
N THR A 342 17.59 -6.67 21.33
CA THR A 342 18.91 -6.34 21.85
C THR A 342 18.79 -5.46 23.10
N PRO A 343 19.77 -5.47 24.01
CA PRO A 343 19.74 -4.63 25.22
C PRO A 343 19.53 -3.14 24.93
N LYS A 344 20.09 -2.65 23.81
CA LYS A 344 20.02 -1.27 23.38
C LYS A 344 18.66 -0.91 22.80
N THR A 345 18.11 -1.77 21.90
CA THR A 345 16.73 -1.67 21.42
C THR A 345 15.75 -1.65 22.59
N ARG A 346 15.93 -2.54 23.56
CA ARG A 346 15.10 -2.59 24.76
C ARG A 346 15.14 -1.30 25.55
N SER A 347 16.32 -0.77 25.84
CA SER A 347 16.46 0.50 26.58
C SER A 347 15.72 1.63 25.88
N MET A 348 15.79 1.68 24.55
CA MET A 348 15.09 2.68 23.74
C MET A 348 13.58 2.54 23.84
N ILE A 349 13.05 1.32 23.76
CA ILE A 349 11.62 1.02 23.89
C ILE A 349 11.12 1.38 25.29
N LEU A 350 11.83 0.97 26.35
CA LEU A 350 11.42 1.28 27.72
C LEU A 350 11.44 2.78 28.03
N ASN A 351 12.42 3.52 27.50
CA ASN A 351 12.45 4.98 27.62
C ASN A 351 11.24 5.63 26.92
N ALA A 352 10.94 5.20 25.68
CA ALA A 352 9.78 5.70 24.95
C ALA A 352 8.46 5.35 25.66
N TYR A 353 8.34 4.12 26.20
CA TYR A 353 7.18 3.69 26.97
C TYR A 353 6.98 4.54 28.24
N GLY A 354 8.06 4.87 28.95
CA GLY A 354 8.02 5.74 30.12
C GLY A 354 7.49 7.16 29.80
N CYS A 355 7.66 7.62 28.58
CA CYS A 355 7.16 8.93 28.14
C CYS A 355 5.64 8.97 27.90
N ILE A 356 4.94 7.82 27.86
CA ILE A 356 3.47 7.78 27.74
C ILE A 356 2.82 8.42 29.01
N GLY A 357 3.51 8.36 30.16
CA GLY A 357 3.04 8.93 31.43
C GLY A 357 1.93 8.14 32.13
N ARG A 358 1.53 7.00 31.60
CA ARG A 358 0.59 6.03 32.21
C ARG A 358 0.90 4.62 31.76
N SER A 359 0.42 3.64 32.48
CA SER A 359 0.50 2.24 32.07
C SER A 359 -0.48 1.96 30.92
N ILE A 360 -0.05 1.16 29.96
CA ILE A 360 -0.90 0.55 28.93
C ILE A 360 -1.45 -0.76 29.48
N THR A 361 -2.67 -1.08 29.18
CA THR A 361 -3.40 -2.28 29.59
C THR A 361 -4.05 -2.95 28.39
N GLU A 362 -4.51 -4.19 28.54
CA GLU A 362 -5.27 -4.93 27.53
C GLU A 362 -6.59 -4.25 27.10
N LYS A 363 -7.02 -3.23 27.84
CA LYS A 363 -8.21 -2.43 27.52
C LYS A 363 -7.92 -1.19 26.69
N ASP A 364 -6.66 -0.87 26.48
CA ASP A 364 -6.28 0.26 25.64
C ASP A 364 -6.51 -0.07 24.15
N ASN A 365 -6.50 0.96 23.31
CA ASN A 365 -6.57 0.81 21.87
C ASN A 365 -5.16 0.53 21.30
N PHE A 366 -5.04 0.42 20.00
CA PHE A 366 -3.76 0.33 19.30
C PHE A 366 -2.87 1.54 19.61
N ILE A 367 -1.57 1.37 19.43
CA ILE A 367 -0.56 2.37 19.69
C ILE A 367 0.23 2.63 18.39
N ILE A 368 0.30 3.87 17.96
CA ILE A 368 1.20 4.25 16.88
C ILE A 368 2.61 4.37 17.46
N MET A 369 3.55 3.68 16.83
CA MET A 369 4.98 3.82 17.09
C MET A 369 5.59 4.66 15.97
N ARG A 370 6.17 5.80 16.32
CA ARG A 370 6.90 6.69 15.42
C ARG A 370 8.38 6.67 15.74
N PHE A 371 9.24 6.62 14.73
CA PHE A 371 10.68 6.62 14.91
C PHE A 371 11.39 7.17 13.67
N LYS A 372 12.66 7.54 13.81
CA LYS A 372 13.51 8.04 12.72
C LYS A 372 14.57 7.02 12.34
N ARG A 373 14.98 7.05 11.06
CA ARG A 373 16.13 6.31 10.58
C ARG A 373 17.41 7.10 10.81
N LYS A 374 18.49 6.41 11.15
CA LYS A 374 19.83 6.98 11.21
C LYS A 374 20.34 7.22 9.79
N GLU A 375 20.99 8.34 9.58
CA GLU A 375 21.74 8.57 8.35
C GLU A 375 22.84 7.51 8.23
N SER A 376 22.92 6.88 7.04
CA SER A 376 23.91 5.83 6.72
C SER A 376 25.21 6.42 6.24
#